data_ee3d04094f33d97f08f9966d03f2129e
#
_entry.id   ee3d04094f33d97f08f9966d03f2129e
#
_cell.length_a   1.000
_cell.length_b   1.000
_cell.length_c   1.000
_cell.angle_alpha   90.00
_cell.angle_beta   90.00
_cell.angle_gamma   90.00
#
_symmetry.space_group_name_H-M   'P 1'
#
loop_
_entity.id
_entity.type
_entity.pdbx_description
1 polymer ?
#
loop_
_entity_poly.entity_id
_entity_poly.type
_entity_poly.pdbx_seq_one_letter_code
_entity_poly.pdbx_strand_id
1 'polypeptide(L)'
;AYDDQGHGSHCAGTTAGTGAPTYEHVGMAPQASLVGVKVLDAGGSGSFATVMAGMEWTVENRYKFNIRAASMSLGGPGAIEWTSSEEDSVNRYANEMVRAGIALFIAAGNTAVSAQIGTPGSAEDAITVGALDKNSAIAVYSSQGPTEEGRIKPNIAYVGSNVMSVAFNTGDQYTDMSGTS
;
A
#
# COMPACT_ATOMS: atom_id res chain seq x y z
N ALA A 1 7.94 -15.07 4.72
CA ALA A 1 8.51 -13.96 3.94
C ALA A 1 9.66 -13.32 4.73
N TYR A 2 10.54 -12.63 4.07
CA TYR A 2 11.61 -11.82 4.66
C TYR A 2 11.67 -10.49 3.90
N ASP A 3 12.17 -9.45 4.55
CA ASP A 3 12.46 -8.17 3.91
C ASP A 3 13.96 -8.11 3.58
N ASP A 4 14.33 -7.55 2.48
CA ASP A 4 15.72 -7.34 2.04
C ASP A 4 15.94 -5.91 1.50
N GLN A 5 14.95 -5.02 1.71
CA GLN A 5 14.98 -3.63 1.25
C GLN A 5 14.63 -2.62 2.34
N GLY A 6 13.70 -2.95 3.23
CA GLY A 6 13.33 -2.14 4.39
C GLY A 6 11.97 -1.46 4.33
N HIS A 7 11.46 -1.13 3.15
CA HIS A 7 10.14 -0.49 3.01
C HIS A 7 9.01 -1.35 3.56
N GLY A 8 9.05 -2.67 3.28
CA GLY A 8 8.06 -3.61 3.80
C GLY A 8 8.06 -3.70 5.32
N SER A 9 9.23 -3.72 5.95
CA SER A 9 9.36 -3.69 7.42
C SER A 9 8.79 -2.41 8.02
N HIS A 10 9.05 -1.25 7.39
CA HIS A 10 8.52 0.03 7.83
C HIS A 10 6.97 0.05 7.75
N CYS A 11 6.39 -0.38 6.64
CA CYS A 11 4.93 -0.48 6.48
C CYS A 11 4.30 -1.46 7.49
N ALA A 12 4.95 -2.61 7.72
CA ALA A 12 4.49 -3.60 8.70
C ALA A 12 4.51 -3.04 10.13
N GLY A 13 5.58 -2.31 10.48
CA GLY A 13 5.70 -1.63 11.78
C GLY A 13 4.63 -0.55 11.97
N THR A 14 4.37 0.27 10.95
CA THR A 14 3.30 1.28 10.97
C THR A 14 1.93 0.64 11.15
N THR A 15 1.72 -0.53 10.55
CA THR A 15 0.45 -1.25 10.66
C THR A 15 0.27 -1.91 12.02
N ALA A 16 1.23 -2.72 12.47
CA ALA A 16 1.05 -3.61 13.60
C ALA A 16 2.29 -3.74 14.52
N GLY A 17 3.20 -2.78 14.48
CA GLY A 17 4.34 -2.74 15.39
C GLY A 17 3.86 -2.65 16.84
N THR A 18 4.43 -3.48 17.73
CA THR A 18 4.06 -3.48 19.16
C THR A 18 4.63 -2.30 19.93
N GLY A 19 5.68 -1.66 19.37
CA GLY A 19 6.41 -0.58 20.04
C GLY A 19 7.26 -1.04 21.23
N ALA A 20 7.22 -2.32 21.57
CA ALA A 20 7.98 -2.83 22.72
C ALA A 20 9.51 -2.64 22.54
N PRO A 21 10.26 -2.37 23.63
CA PRO A 21 9.80 -2.25 25.01
C PRO A 21 9.35 -0.86 25.46
N THR A 22 9.59 0.19 24.66
CA THR A 22 9.33 1.59 25.06
C THR A 22 7.91 2.05 24.77
N TYR A 23 7.22 1.41 23.84
CA TYR A 23 5.88 1.76 23.36
C TYR A 23 5.77 3.16 22.74
N GLU A 24 6.88 3.73 22.25
CA GLU A 24 6.90 5.07 21.66
C GLU A 24 6.37 5.10 20.22
N HIS A 25 6.57 4.01 19.46
CA HIS A 25 6.21 3.91 18.05
C HIS A 25 5.31 2.70 17.80
N VAL A 26 4.15 2.70 18.45
CA VAL A 26 3.15 1.63 18.33
C VAL A 26 2.43 1.76 16.98
N GLY A 27 2.28 0.66 16.27
CA GLY A 27 1.48 0.60 15.04
C GLY A 27 -0.02 0.77 15.32
N MET A 28 -0.79 1.01 14.27
CA MET A 28 -2.22 1.29 14.40
C MET A 28 -3.04 0.11 14.89
N ALA A 29 -2.56 -1.13 14.68
CA ALA A 29 -3.21 -2.36 15.09
C ALA A 29 -2.20 -3.34 15.76
N PRO A 30 -1.64 -2.99 16.95
CA PRO A 30 -0.51 -3.73 17.53
C PRO A 30 -0.84 -5.16 17.98
N GLN A 31 -2.11 -5.53 17.99
CA GLN A 31 -2.57 -6.89 18.28
C GLN A 31 -2.90 -7.70 17.01
N ALA A 32 -2.80 -7.08 15.84
CA ALA A 32 -3.05 -7.80 14.58
C ALA A 32 -1.87 -8.73 14.24
N SER A 33 -2.21 -9.90 13.70
CA SER A 33 -1.23 -10.79 13.08
C SER A 33 -0.95 -10.33 11.64
N LEU A 34 0.29 -10.41 11.22
CA LEU A 34 0.71 -10.04 9.87
C LEU A 34 1.03 -11.27 9.02
N VAL A 35 0.64 -11.20 7.77
CA VAL A 35 1.04 -12.14 6.71
C VAL A 35 1.85 -11.35 5.68
N GLY A 36 3.15 -11.61 5.60
CA GLY A 36 4.00 -10.95 4.61
C GLY A 36 3.92 -11.68 3.27
N VAL A 37 3.51 -10.98 2.23
CA VAL A 37 3.49 -11.47 0.84
C VAL A 37 4.52 -10.67 0.04
N LYS A 38 5.70 -11.27 -0.18
CA LYS A 38 6.81 -10.61 -0.87
C LYS A 38 6.62 -10.68 -2.38
N VAL A 39 6.37 -9.53 -3.00
CA VAL A 39 6.17 -9.38 -4.45
C VAL A 39 7.20 -8.45 -5.11
N LEU A 40 8.05 -7.80 -4.32
CA LEU A 40 9.12 -6.93 -4.78
C LEU A 40 10.49 -7.51 -4.38
N ASP A 41 11.49 -7.26 -5.20
CA ASP A 41 12.88 -7.69 -4.96
C ASP A 41 13.63 -6.75 -3.99
N ALA A 42 14.93 -6.99 -3.78
CA ALA A 42 15.80 -6.18 -2.93
C ALA A 42 16.00 -4.74 -3.45
N GLY A 43 15.71 -4.47 -4.71
CA GLY A 43 15.69 -3.13 -5.29
C GLY A 43 14.37 -2.38 -5.10
N GLY A 44 13.38 -3.04 -4.49
CA GLY A 44 12.03 -2.48 -4.34
C GLY A 44 11.21 -2.55 -5.63
N SER A 45 11.60 -3.38 -6.59
CA SER A 45 10.95 -3.52 -7.89
C SER A 45 10.32 -4.90 -8.05
N GLY A 46 9.29 -4.98 -8.86
CA GLY A 46 8.64 -6.26 -9.20
C GLY A 46 7.81 -6.13 -10.46
N SER A 47 7.52 -7.28 -11.10
CA SER A 47 6.62 -7.30 -12.25
C SER A 47 5.16 -7.28 -11.81
N PHE A 48 4.28 -6.76 -12.66
CA PHE A 48 2.84 -6.86 -12.43
C PHE A 48 2.38 -8.32 -12.31
N ALA A 49 3.00 -9.24 -13.04
CA ALA A 49 2.71 -10.67 -12.92
C ALA A 49 3.00 -11.20 -11.51
N THR A 50 4.12 -10.80 -10.90
CA THR A 50 4.45 -11.18 -9.52
C THR A 50 3.47 -10.57 -8.52
N VAL A 51 3.06 -9.31 -8.74
CA VAL A 51 2.06 -8.64 -7.90
C VAL A 51 0.72 -9.35 -7.98
N MET A 52 0.24 -9.68 -9.19
CA MET A 52 -1.00 -10.44 -9.39
C MET A 52 -0.96 -11.82 -8.74
N ALA A 53 0.16 -12.54 -8.86
CA ALA A 53 0.34 -13.83 -8.17
C ALA A 53 0.27 -13.70 -6.64
N GLY A 54 0.79 -12.61 -6.08
CA GLY A 54 0.66 -12.30 -4.65
C GLY A 54 -0.79 -12.00 -4.23
N MET A 55 -1.54 -11.30 -5.07
CA MET A 55 -2.97 -11.04 -4.85
C MET A 55 -3.77 -12.35 -4.87
N GLU A 56 -3.56 -13.19 -5.89
CA GLU A 56 -4.20 -14.49 -6.03
C GLU A 56 -3.91 -15.38 -4.82
N TRP A 57 -2.64 -15.51 -4.43
CA TRP A 57 -2.26 -16.25 -3.24
C TRP A 57 -2.98 -15.74 -1.98
N THR A 58 -3.12 -14.43 -1.85
CA THR A 58 -3.80 -13.81 -0.69
C THR A 58 -5.27 -14.19 -0.66
N VAL A 59 -5.96 -14.16 -1.80
CA VAL A 59 -7.37 -14.60 -1.91
C VAL A 59 -7.53 -16.07 -1.59
N GLU A 60 -6.70 -16.94 -2.16
CA GLU A 60 -6.76 -18.39 -1.94
C GLU A 60 -6.53 -18.76 -0.47
N ASN A 61 -5.65 -18.05 0.21
CA ASN A 61 -5.26 -18.35 1.59
C ASN A 61 -6.03 -17.54 2.65
N ARG A 62 -6.99 -16.69 2.25
CA ARG A 62 -7.69 -15.78 3.17
C ARG A 62 -8.38 -16.46 4.34
N TYR A 63 -8.98 -17.62 4.12
CA TYR A 63 -9.61 -18.38 5.19
C TYR A 63 -8.60 -19.09 6.08
N LYS A 64 -7.52 -19.63 5.49
CA LYS A 64 -6.46 -20.32 6.22
C LYS A 64 -5.77 -19.44 7.24
N PHE A 65 -5.49 -18.19 6.87
CA PHE A 65 -4.81 -17.21 7.72
C PHE A 65 -5.74 -16.15 8.29
N ASN A 66 -7.06 -16.26 8.08
CA ASN A 66 -8.05 -15.28 8.51
C ASN A 66 -7.74 -13.87 8.03
N ILE A 67 -7.31 -13.72 6.77
CA ILE A 67 -6.97 -12.42 6.18
C ILE A 67 -8.26 -11.62 6.00
N ARG A 68 -8.33 -10.43 6.61
CA ARG A 68 -9.49 -9.53 6.55
C ARG A 68 -9.19 -8.22 5.85
N ALA A 69 -7.93 -7.80 5.88
CA ALA A 69 -7.46 -6.60 5.24
C ALA A 69 -6.12 -6.86 4.57
N ALA A 70 -5.82 -6.11 3.53
CA ALA A 70 -4.51 -6.10 2.88
C ALA A 70 -4.09 -4.65 2.62
N SER A 71 -2.80 -4.37 2.82
CA SER A 71 -2.17 -3.11 2.47
C SER A 71 -1.17 -3.33 1.35
N MET A 72 -1.32 -2.57 0.26
CA MET A 72 -0.44 -2.61 -0.90
C MET A 72 0.27 -1.26 -1.05
N SER A 73 1.42 -1.14 -0.40
CA SER A 73 2.28 0.04 -0.47
C SER A 73 3.19 -0.03 -1.69
N LEU A 74 2.60 -0.20 -2.86
CA LEU A 74 3.26 -0.35 -4.14
C LEU A 74 2.38 0.17 -5.27
N GLY A 75 2.96 0.40 -6.41
CA GLY A 75 2.25 0.78 -7.62
C GLY A 75 3.23 1.12 -8.75
N GLY A 76 2.67 1.27 -9.92
CA GLY A 76 3.40 1.66 -11.11
C GLY A 76 2.54 2.57 -12.00
N PRO A 77 3.13 3.13 -13.07
CA PRO A 77 2.34 3.88 -14.04
C PRO A 77 1.27 2.95 -14.60
N GLY A 78 0.03 3.42 -14.59
CA GLY A 78 -1.05 2.77 -15.34
C GLY A 78 -0.72 2.77 -16.82
N ALA A 79 -1.29 1.84 -17.57
CA ALA A 79 -1.16 1.90 -19.02
C ALA A 79 -1.95 3.10 -19.53
N ILE A 80 -1.26 4.03 -20.15
CA ILE A 80 -1.80 5.30 -20.71
C ILE A 80 -2.85 5.04 -21.81
N GLU A 81 -3.01 3.80 -22.23
CA GLU A 81 -3.86 3.40 -23.37
C GLU A 81 -5.22 2.84 -22.93
N TRP A 82 -5.51 2.72 -21.65
CA TRP A 82 -6.73 2.09 -21.17
C TRP A 82 -7.80 3.13 -20.84
N THR A 83 -8.98 2.91 -21.39
CA THR A 83 -10.13 3.78 -21.22
C THR A 83 -10.87 3.55 -19.90
N SER A 84 -10.55 2.48 -19.20
CA SER A 84 -11.08 2.21 -17.85
C SER A 84 -10.12 1.38 -17.00
N SER A 85 -10.23 1.52 -15.68
CA SER A 85 -9.46 0.71 -14.73
C SER A 85 -9.79 -0.79 -14.81
N GLU A 86 -10.95 -1.16 -15.33
CA GLU A 86 -11.36 -2.55 -15.53
C GLU A 86 -10.61 -3.24 -16.69
N GLU A 87 -10.00 -2.47 -17.59
CA GLU A 87 -9.14 -3.01 -18.65
C GLU A 87 -7.74 -3.37 -18.12
N ASP A 88 -7.30 -2.71 -17.03
CA ASP A 88 -6.04 -3.03 -16.36
C ASP A 88 -6.17 -4.34 -15.58
N SER A 89 -5.38 -5.34 -15.97
CA SER A 89 -5.43 -6.66 -15.32
C SER A 89 -5.06 -6.60 -13.83
N VAL A 90 -4.16 -5.72 -13.41
CA VAL A 90 -3.76 -5.57 -12.00
C VAL A 90 -4.91 -4.95 -11.20
N ASN A 91 -5.59 -3.94 -11.75
CA ASN A 91 -6.79 -3.37 -11.13
C ASN A 91 -7.93 -4.38 -11.02
N ARG A 92 -8.11 -5.24 -12.03
CA ARG A 92 -9.09 -6.33 -11.96
C ARG A 92 -8.79 -7.29 -10.81
N TYR A 93 -7.55 -7.71 -10.63
CA TYR A 93 -7.14 -8.54 -9.49
C TYR A 93 -7.36 -7.83 -8.16
N ALA A 94 -7.09 -6.53 -8.06
CA ALA A 94 -7.39 -5.73 -6.87
C ALA A 94 -8.88 -5.71 -6.54
N ASN A 95 -9.74 -5.50 -7.55
CA ASN A 95 -11.20 -5.55 -7.39
C ASN A 95 -11.67 -6.95 -6.97
N GLU A 96 -11.10 -8.03 -7.53
CA GLU A 96 -11.43 -9.40 -7.11
C GLU A 96 -11.03 -9.68 -5.64
N MET A 97 -9.92 -9.13 -5.14
CA MET A 97 -9.58 -9.22 -3.71
C MET A 97 -10.68 -8.60 -2.84
N VAL A 98 -11.18 -7.43 -3.23
CA VAL A 98 -12.27 -6.75 -2.49
C VAL A 98 -13.56 -7.57 -2.56
N ARG A 99 -13.93 -8.08 -3.74
CA ARG A 99 -15.10 -8.95 -3.93
C ARG A 99 -14.99 -10.27 -3.15
N ALA A 100 -13.76 -10.75 -2.92
CA ALA A 100 -13.49 -11.90 -2.05
C ALA A 100 -13.63 -11.59 -0.55
N GLY A 101 -13.96 -10.35 -0.17
CA GLY A 101 -14.20 -9.92 1.21
C GLY A 101 -12.96 -9.43 1.96
N ILE A 102 -11.92 -9.02 1.24
CA ILE A 102 -10.70 -8.43 1.83
C ILE A 102 -10.79 -6.91 1.70
N ALA A 103 -10.71 -6.18 2.83
CA ALA A 103 -10.58 -4.72 2.78
C ALA A 103 -9.19 -4.36 2.24
N LEU A 104 -9.13 -3.82 1.02
CA LEU A 104 -7.88 -3.57 0.30
C LEU A 104 -7.55 -2.08 0.29
N PHE A 105 -6.39 -1.74 0.86
CA PHE A 105 -5.84 -0.39 0.92
C PHE A 105 -4.62 -0.29 -0.01
N ILE A 106 -4.60 0.70 -0.89
CA ILE A 106 -3.54 0.85 -1.90
C ILE A 106 -3.00 2.29 -1.87
N ALA A 107 -1.69 2.43 -1.92
CA ALA A 107 -1.04 3.73 -2.03
C ALA A 107 -1.45 4.46 -3.33
N ALA A 108 -1.75 5.75 -3.24
CA ALA A 108 -2.10 6.56 -4.41
C ALA A 108 -0.93 6.80 -5.37
N GLY A 109 0.30 6.73 -4.84
CA GLY A 109 1.52 7.05 -5.55
C GLY A 109 2.17 8.35 -5.07
N ASN A 110 3.41 8.57 -5.49
CA ASN A 110 4.25 9.67 -5.02
C ASN A 110 4.80 10.51 -6.20
N THR A 111 3.98 10.78 -7.20
CA THR A 111 4.39 11.50 -8.42
C THR A 111 4.15 13.00 -8.35
N ALA A 112 3.46 13.49 -7.31
CA ALA A 112 3.14 14.92 -7.11
C ALA A 112 2.27 15.56 -8.21
N VAL A 113 1.63 14.76 -9.08
CA VAL A 113 0.91 15.27 -10.25
C VAL A 113 -0.57 14.89 -10.18
N SER A 114 -1.44 15.79 -10.64
CA SER A 114 -2.87 15.52 -10.81
C SER A 114 -3.10 14.50 -11.93
N ALA A 115 -4.22 13.75 -11.82
CA ALA A 115 -4.59 12.69 -12.74
C ALA A 115 -3.52 11.60 -12.93
N GLN A 116 -2.77 11.31 -11.85
CA GLN A 116 -1.69 10.30 -11.87
C GLN A 116 -1.81 9.29 -10.72
N ILE A 117 -3.01 8.78 -10.51
CA ILE A 117 -3.19 7.59 -9.69
C ILE A 117 -2.85 6.38 -10.56
N GLY A 118 -1.70 5.78 -10.29
CA GLY A 118 -1.24 4.61 -11.03
C GLY A 118 -1.97 3.32 -10.66
N THR A 119 -1.60 2.23 -11.31
CA THR A 119 -2.12 0.89 -11.01
C THR A 119 -1.33 0.24 -9.86
N PRO A 120 -1.94 -0.48 -8.91
CA PRO A 120 -3.37 -0.75 -8.78
C PRO A 120 -4.16 0.30 -7.98
N GLY A 121 -3.59 1.46 -7.66
CA GLY A 121 -4.25 2.54 -6.90
C GLY A 121 -5.51 3.07 -7.58
N SER A 122 -5.63 2.97 -8.90
CA SER A 122 -6.81 3.36 -9.68
C SER A 122 -7.93 2.31 -9.67
N ALA A 123 -7.75 1.15 -9.05
CA ALA A 123 -8.78 0.11 -8.96
C ALA A 123 -10.06 0.65 -8.31
N GLU A 124 -11.22 0.34 -8.90
CA GLU A 124 -12.51 0.93 -8.51
C GLU A 124 -12.89 0.59 -7.07
N ASP A 125 -12.85 -0.70 -6.73
CA ASP A 125 -13.36 -1.22 -5.47
C ASP A 125 -12.37 -1.04 -4.29
N ALA A 126 -11.08 -0.81 -4.57
CA ALA A 126 -10.06 -0.63 -3.55
C ALA A 126 -10.11 0.75 -2.90
N ILE A 127 -9.67 0.84 -1.64
CA ILE A 127 -9.49 2.10 -0.92
C ILE A 127 -8.12 2.66 -1.25
N THR A 128 -8.07 3.72 -2.04
CA THR A 128 -6.83 4.39 -2.41
C THR A 128 -6.50 5.46 -1.39
N VAL A 129 -5.26 5.46 -0.91
CA VAL A 129 -4.80 6.30 0.20
C VAL A 129 -3.77 7.31 -0.28
N GLY A 130 -4.08 8.59 -0.11
CA GLY A 130 -3.16 9.72 -0.31
C GLY A 130 -2.39 10.06 0.95
N ALA A 131 -1.40 10.95 0.84
CA ALA A 131 -0.58 11.38 1.95
C ALA A 131 -0.85 12.83 2.35
N LEU A 132 -0.92 13.07 3.65
CA LEU A 132 -0.89 14.38 4.27
C LEU A 132 0.47 14.64 4.93
N ASP A 133 0.82 15.89 5.09
CA ASP A 133 1.89 16.31 5.99
C ASP A 133 1.40 16.37 7.44
N LYS A 134 2.30 16.71 8.37
CA LYS A 134 1.96 16.83 9.81
C LYS A 134 1.07 18.03 10.16
N ASN A 135 0.85 18.94 9.20
CA ASN A 135 -0.07 20.09 9.34
C ASN A 135 -1.45 19.80 8.74
N SER A 136 -1.70 18.55 8.35
CA SER A 136 -2.93 18.11 7.67
C SER A 136 -3.12 18.73 6.27
N ALA A 137 -2.07 19.25 5.67
CA ALA A 137 -2.09 19.63 4.27
C ALA A 137 -1.72 18.44 3.37
N ILE A 138 -2.20 18.43 2.12
CA ILE A 138 -1.82 17.38 1.16
C ILE A 138 -0.30 17.44 0.97
N ALA A 139 0.37 16.32 1.17
CA ALA A 139 1.81 16.23 0.98
C ALA A 139 2.17 16.50 -0.49
N VAL A 140 3.18 17.32 -0.69
CA VAL A 140 3.55 17.80 -2.05
C VAL A 140 3.88 16.68 -3.03
N TYR A 141 4.27 15.51 -2.55
CA TYR A 141 4.56 14.33 -3.36
C TYR A 141 3.34 13.44 -3.62
N SER A 142 2.25 13.59 -2.87
CA SER A 142 1.09 12.71 -3.02
C SER A 142 0.50 12.80 -4.42
N SER A 143 0.32 11.65 -5.06
CA SER A 143 -0.43 11.60 -6.31
C SER A 143 -1.88 12.00 -6.08
N GLN A 144 -2.45 12.67 -7.06
CA GLN A 144 -3.81 13.21 -7.02
C GLN A 144 -4.60 12.68 -8.21
N GLY A 145 -5.91 12.52 -7.98
CA GLY A 145 -6.86 12.19 -9.04
C GLY A 145 -7.29 13.41 -9.88
N PRO A 146 -8.31 13.23 -10.67
CA PRO A 146 -9.11 12.01 -10.85
C PRO A 146 -8.33 10.89 -11.57
N THR A 147 -8.94 9.71 -11.67
CA THR A 147 -8.46 8.65 -12.57
C THR A 147 -8.69 9.07 -14.03
N GLU A 148 -8.14 8.34 -14.99
CA GLU A 148 -8.28 8.67 -16.41
C GLU A 148 -9.75 8.73 -16.84
N GLU A 149 -10.59 7.85 -16.33
CA GLU A 149 -12.03 7.84 -16.56
C GLU A 149 -12.83 8.84 -15.69
N GLY A 150 -12.14 9.69 -14.94
CA GLY A 150 -12.74 10.78 -14.17
C GLY A 150 -13.28 10.39 -12.78
N ARG A 151 -13.00 9.21 -12.26
CA ARG A 151 -13.39 8.84 -10.89
C ARG A 151 -12.55 9.57 -9.84
N ILE A 152 -13.22 9.96 -8.75
CA ILE A 152 -12.54 10.63 -7.63
C ILE A 152 -11.68 9.62 -6.87
N LYS A 153 -10.36 9.84 -6.90
CA LYS A 153 -9.34 9.14 -6.11
C LYS A 153 -8.28 10.17 -5.66
N PRO A 154 -7.56 9.96 -4.56
CA PRO A 154 -7.73 8.87 -3.58
C PRO A 154 -9.05 8.98 -2.81
N ASN A 155 -9.48 7.88 -2.20
CA ASN A 155 -10.72 7.83 -1.40
C ASN A 155 -10.53 8.51 -0.05
N ILE A 156 -9.34 8.38 0.54
CA ILE A 156 -8.95 8.95 1.83
C ILE A 156 -7.51 9.46 1.76
N ALA A 157 -7.13 10.30 2.70
CA ALA A 157 -5.74 10.69 2.90
C ALA A 157 -5.44 10.73 4.41
N TYR A 158 -4.22 10.37 4.77
CA TYR A 158 -3.75 10.39 6.15
C TYR A 158 -2.29 10.80 6.23
N VAL A 159 -1.77 11.07 7.46
CA VAL A 159 -0.39 11.50 7.63
C VAL A 159 0.57 10.46 7.08
N GLY A 160 1.32 10.84 6.04
CA GLY A 160 2.31 10.02 5.36
C GLY A 160 3.70 10.66 5.33
N SER A 161 3.89 11.85 5.93
CA SER A 161 5.18 12.54 5.95
C SER A 161 5.91 12.34 7.27
N ASN A 162 7.18 11.93 7.19
CA ASN A 162 8.06 11.68 8.32
C ASN A 162 7.42 10.74 9.37
N VAL A 163 6.86 9.63 8.90
CA VAL A 163 6.27 8.60 9.75
C VAL A 163 7.38 7.74 10.30
N MET A 164 7.48 7.68 11.63
CA MET A 164 8.47 6.88 12.34
C MET A 164 7.99 5.44 12.45
N SER A 165 8.80 4.48 12.04
CA SER A 165 8.49 3.05 12.13
C SER A 165 9.76 2.21 12.12
N VAL A 166 9.62 0.90 12.12
CA VAL A 166 10.70 -0.08 12.23
C VAL A 166 11.78 0.14 11.16
N ALA A 167 13.04 0.23 11.60
CA ALA A 167 14.19 0.26 10.72
C ALA A 167 14.65 -1.16 10.39
N PHE A 168 14.75 -1.43 9.09
CA PHE A 168 15.19 -2.73 8.58
C PHE A 168 16.59 -3.12 9.10
N ASN A 169 16.74 -4.40 9.49
CA ASN A 169 18.00 -5.03 9.84
C ASN A 169 18.78 -4.36 10.99
N THR A 170 18.11 -3.68 11.89
CA THR A 170 18.73 -2.99 13.03
C THR A 170 18.45 -3.67 14.39
N GLY A 171 17.47 -4.58 14.41
CA GLY A 171 17.00 -5.28 15.61
C GLY A 171 15.96 -4.48 16.39
N ASP A 172 16.24 -3.25 16.79
CA ASP A 172 15.41 -2.47 17.70
C ASP A 172 15.32 -0.96 17.36
N GLN A 173 15.83 -0.55 16.21
CA GLN A 173 15.82 0.86 15.83
C GLN A 173 14.59 1.23 14.97
N TYR A 174 14.35 2.53 14.91
CA TYR A 174 13.30 3.15 14.12
C TYR A 174 13.90 4.12 13.11
N THR A 175 13.18 4.35 12.04
CA THR A 175 13.53 5.33 11.01
C THR A 175 12.26 6.02 10.50
N ASP A 176 12.39 7.21 10.00
CA ASP A 176 11.29 7.91 9.36
C ASP A 176 11.28 7.68 7.84
N MET A 177 10.09 7.52 7.30
CA MET A 177 9.86 7.51 5.86
C MET A 177 8.67 8.39 5.50
N SER A 178 8.63 8.82 4.23
CA SER A 178 7.53 9.61 3.70
C SER A 178 7.00 8.98 2.42
N GLY A 179 5.67 8.91 2.30
CA GLY A 179 5.02 8.35 1.12
C GLY A 179 3.53 8.13 1.35
N THR A 180 2.82 7.79 0.28
CA THR A 180 1.44 7.32 0.34
C THR A 180 1.34 5.88 0.87
N SER A 181 2.47 5.23 0.97
CA SER A 181 2.62 3.88 1.55
C SER A 181 2.27 3.80 3.02
#